data_57b493c148a3d7cdc7cf78e52f2132d5
#
_entry.id   57b493c148a3d7cdc7cf78e52f2132d5
#
_cell.length_a   1.000
_cell.length_b   1.000
_cell.length_c   1.000
_cell.angle_alpha   90.00
_cell.angle_beta   90.00
_cell.angle_gamma   90.00
#
_symmetry.space_group_name_H-M   'P 1'
#
loop_
_entity.id
_entity.type
_entity.pdbx_description
1 polymer ?
#
loop_
_entity_poly.entity_id
_entity_poly.type
_entity_poly.pdbx_seq_one_letter_code
_entity_poly.pdbx_strand_id
1 'polypeptide(L)'
;MQNGKSLRVVVVGAGIVGASIAYHLARRQVAVTVLERHRPGAGASSHSFAWINAFGKEPYPYHDLNRRSVEAWRRFAQGLQADVGLHWGGEMRWVHTAADAEALRQRIQQLQAWSYPNRLITAAELQHLEPSLVPGTVSAASIGPIDGHVEPVKVIAACLQQARAHGTVVHVDTPVSGLRLATNGSTVRRVQAVQTAQGEIACDAVVLAAGTETTALAALAGLHIPQEESPGVVVRTDARPRVLQTVSVLYMPPVDAARPEIHLRQLADGTLQLGEGSQESLARDDSQEHADELLARATHYLPALAGARPIPVPVGYRPMPRDGFPVLGYPEPVPNLYLALMHSGVTLAPLVGELAAMEIVDGARVQILDAYRPERFW
;
A
#
# COMPACT_ATOMS: atom_id res chain seq x y z
N MET A 1 8.46 -34.82 -4.36
CA MET A 1 7.79 -34.97 -3.06
C MET A 1 8.87 -35.31 -2.03
N GLN A 2 9.41 -34.30 -1.36
CA GLN A 2 10.40 -34.51 -0.30
C GLN A 2 9.64 -34.73 1.01
N ASN A 3 9.95 -35.86 1.65
CA ASN A 3 9.60 -36.22 3.03
C ASN A 3 8.67 -35.26 3.79
N GLY A 4 7.41 -35.61 3.94
CA GLY A 4 6.36 -35.27 4.91
C GLY A 4 6.44 -34.07 5.87
N LYS A 5 7.45 -33.20 5.75
CA LYS A 5 7.66 -32.05 6.63
C LYS A 5 7.14 -30.78 5.95
N SER A 6 6.14 -30.14 6.54
CA SER A 6 5.62 -28.88 6.05
C SER A 6 6.72 -27.81 6.03
N LEU A 7 6.78 -27.03 4.93
CA LEU A 7 7.68 -25.87 4.79
C LEU A 7 7.41 -24.86 5.92
N ARG A 8 8.47 -24.47 6.66
CA ARG A 8 8.39 -23.50 7.74
C ARG A 8 8.83 -22.13 7.26
N VAL A 9 7.94 -21.17 7.25
CA VAL A 9 8.24 -19.80 6.80
C VAL A 9 8.03 -18.82 7.96
N VAL A 10 9.05 -18.00 8.23
CA VAL A 10 8.93 -16.85 9.15
C VAL A 10 8.69 -15.60 8.32
N VAL A 11 7.59 -14.90 8.59
CA VAL A 11 7.28 -13.59 8.00
C VAL A 11 7.59 -12.51 9.02
N VAL A 12 8.53 -11.63 8.73
CA VAL A 12 8.93 -10.51 9.58
C VAL A 12 8.20 -9.25 9.15
N GLY A 13 7.33 -8.76 10.03
CA GLY A 13 6.45 -7.61 9.82
C GLY A 13 5.01 -8.02 9.52
N ALA A 14 4.08 -7.48 10.31
CA ALA A 14 2.64 -7.65 10.16
C ALA A 14 1.96 -6.37 9.61
N GLY A 15 2.63 -5.66 8.71
CA GLY A 15 2.02 -4.66 7.83
C GLY A 15 1.13 -5.33 6.77
N ILE A 16 0.48 -4.52 5.92
CA ILE A 16 -0.47 -5.04 4.93
C ILE A 16 0.17 -6.06 3.96
N VAL A 17 1.44 -5.87 3.58
CA VAL A 17 2.17 -6.78 2.70
C VAL A 17 2.49 -8.09 3.40
N GLY A 18 3.07 -8.05 4.61
CA GLY A 18 3.40 -9.25 5.38
C GLY A 18 2.17 -10.06 5.76
N ALA A 19 1.09 -9.39 6.16
CA ALA A 19 -0.18 -10.05 6.47
C ALA A 19 -0.79 -10.73 5.25
N SER A 20 -0.73 -10.10 4.06
CA SER A 20 -1.18 -10.71 2.81
C SER A 20 -0.34 -11.93 2.43
N ILE A 21 0.99 -11.84 2.52
CA ILE A 21 1.88 -12.98 2.24
C ILE A 21 1.58 -14.13 3.20
N ALA A 22 1.46 -13.84 4.51
CA ALA A 22 1.13 -14.85 5.51
C ALA A 22 -0.21 -15.55 5.23
N TYR A 23 -1.23 -14.80 4.83
CA TYR A 23 -2.53 -15.32 4.40
C TYR A 23 -2.41 -16.29 3.22
N HIS A 24 -1.70 -15.89 2.16
CA HIS A 24 -1.54 -16.74 0.96
C HIS A 24 -0.70 -17.99 1.24
N LEU A 25 0.36 -17.90 2.04
CA LEU A 25 1.17 -19.05 2.48
C LEU A 25 0.36 -20.03 3.32
N ALA A 26 -0.39 -19.52 4.30
CA ALA A 26 -1.21 -20.34 5.20
C ALA A 26 -2.27 -21.14 4.44
N ARG A 27 -2.95 -20.53 3.46
CA ARG A 27 -3.90 -21.22 2.57
C ARG A 27 -3.27 -22.33 1.73
N ARG A 28 -1.94 -22.30 1.56
CA ARG A 28 -1.17 -23.36 0.88
C ARG A 28 -0.57 -24.37 1.86
N GLN A 29 -1.08 -24.41 3.11
CA GLN A 29 -0.68 -25.34 4.16
C GLN A 29 0.81 -25.23 4.56
N VAL A 30 1.40 -24.05 4.42
CA VAL A 30 2.73 -23.73 4.92
C VAL A 30 2.65 -23.47 6.42
N ALA A 31 3.62 -23.96 7.19
CA ALA A 31 3.75 -23.64 8.61
C ALA A 31 4.32 -22.20 8.76
N VAL A 32 3.43 -21.22 8.94
CA VAL A 32 3.80 -19.80 8.99
C VAL A 32 3.91 -19.31 10.42
N THR A 33 4.99 -18.59 10.72
CA THR A 33 5.14 -17.77 11.93
C THR A 33 5.30 -16.32 11.52
N VAL A 34 4.45 -15.44 12.02
CA VAL A 34 4.55 -13.98 11.80
C VAL A 34 5.15 -13.33 13.04
N LEU A 35 6.17 -12.50 12.85
CA LEU A 35 6.82 -11.72 13.92
C LEU A 35 6.56 -10.23 13.68
N GLU A 36 5.97 -9.57 14.66
CA GLU A 36 5.69 -8.14 14.63
C GLU A 36 6.29 -7.48 15.88
N ARG A 37 7.06 -6.40 15.67
CA ARG A 37 7.74 -5.71 16.78
C ARG A 37 6.80 -4.93 17.71
N HIS A 38 5.62 -4.55 17.18
CA HIS A 38 4.57 -3.83 17.92
C HIS A 38 3.23 -4.51 17.68
N ARG A 39 2.17 -3.72 17.43
CA ARG A 39 0.87 -4.22 16.98
C ARG A 39 0.81 -4.33 15.46
N PRO A 40 0.08 -5.30 14.89
CA PRO A 40 -0.11 -5.40 13.44
C PRO A 40 -0.60 -4.09 12.82
N GLY A 41 0.05 -3.68 11.73
CA GLY A 41 -0.28 -2.47 11.01
C GLY A 41 0.23 -1.16 11.62
N ALA A 42 1.00 -1.18 12.71
CA ALA A 42 1.48 0.02 13.41
C ALA A 42 2.35 0.96 12.56
N GLY A 43 3.03 0.44 11.53
CA GLY A 43 3.86 1.23 10.63
C GLY A 43 3.07 1.97 9.55
N ALA A 44 3.60 2.08 8.35
CA ALA A 44 3.02 2.80 7.22
C ALA A 44 1.55 2.47 6.93
N SER A 45 1.11 1.25 7.25
CA SER A 45 -0.25 0.80 6.96
C SER A 45 -1.33 1.62 7.67
N SER A 46 -1.12 2.03 8.93
CA SER A 46 -2.08 2.85 9.68
C SER A 46 -2.03 4.34 9.34
N HIS A 47 -0.99 4.79 8.64
CA HIS A 47 -0.77 6.18 8.23
C HIS A 47 -1.05 6.39 6.72
N SER A 48 -1.50 5.34 6.03
CA SER A 48 -1.75 5.39 4.60
C SER A 48 -3.10 6.03 4.29
N PHE A 49 -3.15 6.85 3.23
CA PHE A 49 -4.41 7.26 2.62
C PHE A 49 -5.18 6.05 2.05
N ALA A 50 -4.49 4.94 1.80
CA ALA A 50 -5.03 3.64 1.41
C ALA A 50 -5.87 3.64 0.13
N TRP A 51 -5.41 4.38 -0.86
CA TRP A 51 -5.95 4.40 -2.20
C TRP A 51 -5.52 3.16 -3.00
N ILE A 52 -6.48 2.52 -3.65
CA ILE A 52 -6.26 1.39 -4.57
C ILE A 52 -6.36 1.95 -5.98
N ASN A 53 -5.22 2.12 -6.66
CA ASN A 53 -5.16 2.76 -7.98
C ASN A 53 -3.88 2.43 -8.75
N ALA A 54 -3.90 2.76 -10.05
CA ALA A 54 -2.71 2.77 -10.89
C ALA A 54 -2.55 4.07 -11.70
N PHE A 55 -3.31 5.13 -11.39
CA PHE A 55 -3.33 6.37 -12.15
C PHE A 55 -1.95 7.03 -12.31
N GLY A 56 -1.23 7.22 -11.20
CA GLY A 56 0.10 7.87 -11.18
C GLY A 56 1.29 6.93 -11.31
N LYS A 57 1.09 5.67 -11.74
CA LYS A 57 2.17 4.68 -11.78
C LYS A 57 2.87 4.67 -13.13
N GLU A 58 4.18 4.91 -13.12
CA GLU A 58 5.05 4.93 -14.29
C GLU A 58 6.39 4.26 -13.96
N PRO A 59 7.10 3.65 -14.93
CA PRO A 59 6.72 3.39 -16.31
C PRO A 59 5.67 2.28 -16.46
N TYR A 60 5.31 1.93 -17.70
CA TYR A 60 4.29 0.91 -18.00
C TYR A 60 4.40 -0.40 -17.21
N PRO A 61 5.58 -1.03 -17.01
CA PRO A 61 5.66 -2.25 -16.21
C PRO A 61 5.18 -2.04 -14.76
N TYR A 62 5.46 -0.87 -14.16
CA TYR A 62 4.99 -0.56 -12.81
C TYR A 62 3.49 -0.23 -12.78
N HIS A 63 3.00 0.44 -13.82
CA HIS A 63 1.55 0.63 -14.01
C HIS A 63 0.84 -0.72 -14.13
N ASP A 64 1.31 -1.62 -14.99
CA ASP A 64 0.69 -2.93 -15.23
C ASP A 64 0.68 -3.81 -13.97
N LEU A 65 1.75 -3.80 -13.18
CA LEU A 65 1.78 -4.50 -11.89
C LEU A 65 0.69 -3.96 -10.95
N ASN A 66 0.57 -2.64 -10.81
CA ASN A 66 -0.46 -2.01 -9.97
C ASN A 66 -1.87 -2.27 -10.50
N ARG A 67 -2.11 -2.11 -11.81
CA ARG A 67 -3.40 -2.37 -12.45
C ARG A 67 -3.89 -3.81 -12.21
N ARG A 68 -3.02 -4.80 -12.41
CA ARG A 68 -3.35 -6.22 -12.12
C ARG A 68 -3.68 -6.42 -10.64
N SER A 69 -3.03 -5.69 -9.76
CA SER A 69 -3.34 -5.76 -8.34
C SER A 69 -4.67 -5.09 -7.98
N VAL A 70 -5.03 -3.98 -8.65
CA VAL A 70 -6.38 -3.38 -8.54
C VAL A 70 -7.45 -4.41 -8.91
N GLU A 71 -7.26 -5.15 -10.01
CA GLU A 71 -8.18 -6.21 -10.42
C GLU A 71 -8.25 -7.37 -9.41
N ALA A 72 -7.12 -7.70 -8.78
CA ALA A 72 -7.04 -8.77 -7.77
C ALA A 72 -7.77 -8.43 -6.46
N TRP A 73 -7.94 -7.14 -6.14
CA TRP A 73 -8.53 -6.71 -4.87
C TRP A 73 -9.91 -7.28 -4.59
N ARG A 74 -10.79 -7.34 -5.60
CA ARG A 74 -12.16 -7.87 -5.42
C ARG A 74 -12.13 -9.32 -4.94
N ARG A 75 -11.35 -10.17 -5.63
CA ARG A 75 -11.19 -11.59 -5.27
C ARG A 75 -10.53 -11.76 -3.91
N PHE A 76 -9.51 -10.95 -3.64
CA PHE A 76 -8.79 -10.98 -2.37
C PHE A 76 -9.70 -10.62 -1.20
N ALA A 77 -10.44 -9.52 -1.27
CA ALA A 77 -11.36 -9.10 -0.22
C ALA A 77 -12.47 -10.14 0.04
N GLN A 78 -13.03 -10.73 -1.02
CA GLN A 78 -14.00 -11.83 -0.89
C GLN A 78 -13.40 -13.03 -0.17
N GLY A 79 -12.14 -13.38 -0.47
CA GLY A 79 -11.43 -14.49 0.16
C GLY A 79 -11.13 -14.27 1.64
N LEU A 80 -11.11 -13.03 2.12
CA LEU A 80 -10.89 -12.69 3.52
C LEU A 80 -12.15 -12.92 4.39
N GLN A 81 -13.34 -13.02 3.80
CA GLN A 81 -14.61 -13.30 4.48
C GLN A 81 -14.89 -12.32 5.66
N ALA A 82 -14.49 -11.08 5.53
CA ALA A 82 -14.65 -10.03 6.53
C ALA A 82 -14.87 -8.68 5.83
N ASP A 83 -15.52 -7.76 6.54
CA ASP A 83 -15.55 -6.36 6.09
C ASP A 83 -14.17 -5.72 6.27
N VAL A 84 -13.56 -5.36 5.18
CA VAL A 84 -12.24 -4.72 5.13
C VAL A 84 -12.33 -3.23 4.78
N GLY A 85 -13.53 -2.66 4.79
CA GLY A 85 -13.78 -1.28 4.39
C GLY A 85 -13.44 -1.02 2.92
N LEU A 86 -13.57 -2.04 2.06
CA LEU A 86 -13.33 -1.90 0.63
C LEU A 86 -14.49 -1.14 -0.02
N HIS A 87 -14.20 0.03 -0.54
CA HIS A 87 -15.16 0.87 -1.24
C HIS A 87 -14.69 1.12 -2.68
N TRP A 88 -15.50 0.69 -3.62
CA TRP A 88 -15.38 1.01 -5.04
C TRP A 88 -16.26 2.21 -5.37
N GLY A 89 -15.95 2.92 -6.43
CA GLY A 89 -16.70 4.11 -6.87
C GLY A 89 -15.84 4.96 -7.78
N GLY A 90 -14.58 4.61 -7.86
CA GLY A 90 -13.64 5.29 -8.72
C GLY A 90 -12.97 6.49 -8.05
N GLU A 91 -12.06 7.07 -8.79
CA GLU A 91 -11.42 8.34 -8.47
C GLU A 91 -11.91 9.39 -9.47
N MET A 92 -12.33 10.54 -8.96
CA MET A 92 -12.74 11.68 -9.76
C MET A 92 -11.83 12.87 -9.49
N ARG A 93 -11.42 13.55 -10.56
CA ARG A 93 -10.62 14.77 -10.48
C ARG A 93 -11.04 15.80 -11.50
N TRP A 94 -10.74 17.05 -11.23
CA TRP A 94 -10.85 18.14 -12.20
C TRP A 94 -9.70 19.11 -12.05
N VAL A 95 -9.53 19.96 -13.03
CA VAL A 95 -8.47 20.99 -13.07
C VAL A 95 -9.04 22.33 -13.55
N HIS A 96 -8.40 23.41 -13.15
CA HIS A 96 -8.88 24.78 -13.37
C HIS A 96 -8.24 25.45 -14.58
N THR A 97 -6.98 25.13 -14.93
CA THR A 97 -6.25 25.83 -15.98
C THR A 97 -6.30 25.07 -17.31
N ALA A 98 -6.07 25.78 -18.40
CA ALA A 98 -5.98 25.17 -19.73
C ALA A 98 -4.75 24.26 -19.86
N ALA A 99 -3.63 24.63 -19.22
CA ALA A 99 -2.41 23.82 -19.21
C ALA A 99 -2.62 22.48 -18.50
N ASP A 100 -3.21 22.51 -17.29
CA ASP A 100 -3.51 21.28 -16.55
C ASP A 100 -4.57 20.44 -17.28
N ALA A 101 -5.52 21.07 -17.96
CA ALA A 101 -6.51 20.39 -18.76
C ALA A 101 -5.89 19.61 -19.92
N GLU A 102 -4.89 20.17 -20.57
CA GLU A 102 -4.15 19.48 -21.65
C GLU A 102 -3.32 18.32 -21.06
N ALA A 103 -2.62 18.53 -19.95
CA ALA A 103 -1.87 17.48 -19.25
C ALA A 103 -2.81 16.33 -18.82
N LEU A 104 -3.97 16.66 -18.28
CA LEU A 104 -4.96 15.64 -17.88
C LEU A 104 -5.47 14.85 -19.09
N ARG A 105 -5.77 15.50 -20.23
CA ARG A 105 -6.21 14.81 -21.46
C ARG A 105 -5.14 13.83 -21.96
N GLN A 106 -3.90 14.27 -22.02
CA GLN A 106 -2.77 13.41 -22.43
C GLN A 106 -2.60 12.23 -21.49
N ARG A 107 -2.71 12.46 -20.18
CA ARG A 107 -2.66 11.37 -19.20
C ARG A 107 -3.79 10.37 -19.37
N ILE A 108 -5.01 10.83 -19.59
CA ILE A 108 -6.16 9.94 -19.83
C ILE A 108 -5.97 9.11 -21.11
N GLN A 109 -5.49 9.71 -22.21
CA GLN A 109 -5.17 8.97 -23.43
C GLN A 109 -4.12 7.89 -23.21
N GLN A 110 -3.06 8.20 -22.46
CA GLN A 110 -2.01 7.24 -22.12
C GLN A 110 -2.57 6.08 -21.29
N LEU A 111 -3.38 6.36 -20.27
CA LEU A 111 -4.01 5.34 -19.42
C LEU A 111 -4.93 4.43 -20.24
N GLN A 112 -5.71 4.99 -21.15
CA GLN A 112 -6.56 4.22 -22.06
C GLN A 112 -5.74 3.31 -22.99
N ALA A 113 -4.63 3.82 -23.54
CA ALA A 113 -3.69 3.02 -24.31
C ALA A 113 -3.05 1.88 -23.49
N TRP A 114 -2.93 2.06 -22.17
CA TRP A 114 -2.49 1.04 -21.22
C TRP A 114 -3.62 0.15 -20.69
N SER A 115 -4.81 0.23 -21.28
CA SER A 115 -5.99 -0.53 -20.87
C SER A 115 -6.43 -0.25 -19.43
N TYR A 116 -6.21 0.98 -18.94
CA TYR A 116 -6.73 1.44 -17.67
C TYR A 116 -8.00 2.27 -17.91
N PRO A 117 -9.18 1.83 -17.44
CA PRO A 117 -10.46 2.45 -17.79
C PRO A 117 -10.63 3.79 -17.05
N ASN A 118 -10.01 4.81 -17.60
CA ASN A 118 -10.17 6.19 -17.16
C ASN A 118 -10.74 7.01 -18.32
N ARG A 119 -11.61 7.97 -18.05
CA ARG A 119 -12.23 8.78 -19.09
C ARG A 119 -12.44 10.22 -18.67
N LEU A 120 -12.47 11.10 -19.66
CA LEU A 120 -12.89 12.49 -19.45
C LEU A 120 -14.40 12.54 -19.17
N ILE A 121 -14.80 13.51 -18.36
CA ILE A 121 -16.20 13.83 -18.05
C ILE A 121 -16.45 15.32 -18.23
N THR A 122 -17.71 15.68 -18.42
CA THR A 122 -18.12 17.09 -18.48
C THR A 122 -18.30 17.66 -17.07
N ALA A 123 -18.32 19.01 -16.96
CA ALA A 123 -18.64 19.67 -15.68
C ALA A 123 -20.05 19.30 -15.18
N ALA A 124 -21.00 19.10 -16.09
CA ALA A 124 -22.36 18.66 -15.75
C ALA A 124 -22.38 17.24 -15.20
N GLU A 125 -21.59 16.34 -15.77
CA GLU A 125 -21.46 14.97 -15.28
C GLU A 125 -20.74 14.92 -13.91
N LEU A 126 -19.69 15.72 -13.73
CA LEU A 126 -19.01 15.88 -12.44
C LEU A 126 -20.01 16.30 -11.36
N GLN A 127 -20.82 17.33 -11.63
CA GLN A 127 -21.85 17.83 -10.71
C GLN A 127 -22.96 16.81 -10.47
N HIS A 128 -23.30 15.99 -11.46
CA HIS A 128 -24.29 14.92 -11.33
C HIS A 128 -23.79 13.79 -10.41
N LEU A 129 -22.51 13.40 -10.55
CA LEU A 129 -21.90 12.36 -9.74
C LEU A 129 -21.72 12.79 -8.27
N GLU A 130 -21.34 14.03 -8.05
CA GLU A 130 -21.14 14.60 -6.72
C GLU A 130 -21.88 15.94 -6.57
N PRO A 131 -23.19 15.92 -6.28
CA PRO A 131 -24.02 17.11 -6.24
C PRO A 131 -23.62 18.14 -5.17
N SER A 132 -22.91 17.70 -4.13
CA SER A 132 -22.46 18.56 -3.02
C SER A 132 -21.20 19.37 -3.37
N LEU A 133 -20.58 19.13 -4.53
CA LEU A 133 -19.39 19.86 -4.96
C LEU A 133 -19.72 21.27 -5.43
N VAL A 134 -18.81 22.19 -5.15
CA VAL A 134 -18.74 23.53 -5.73
C VAL A 134 -17.42 23.65 -6.46
N PRO A 135 -17.27 23.06 -7.67
CA PRO A 135 -15.98 22.84 -8.31
C PRO A 135 -15.31 24.10 -8.86
N GLY A 136 -16.05 25.24 -8.94
CA GLY A 136 -15.55 26.44 -9.59
C GLY A 136 -15.40 26.23 -11.12
N THR A 137 -14.33 26.77 -11.69
CA THR A 137 -14.00 26.55 -13.11
C THR A 137 -13.57 25.13 -13.35
N VAL A 138 -14.16 24.45 -14.31
CA VAL A 138 -13.79 23.10 -14.73
C VAL A 138 -13.25 23.16 -16.15
N SER A 139 -11.94 23.22 -16.34
CA SER A 139 -11.27 23.21 -17.64
C SER A 139 -11.17 21.80 -18.22
N ALA A 140 -11.03 20.79 -17.37
CA ALA A 140 -11.19 19.37 -17.69
C ALA A 140 -11.51 18.60 -16.40
N ALA A 141 -12.19 17.46 -16.54
CA ALA A 141 -12.43 16.53 -15.46
C ALA A 141 -12.33 15.09 -15.98
N SER A 142 -12.03 14.16 -15.08
CA SER A 142 -11.96 12.73 -15.39
C SER A 142 -12.49 11.86 -14.25
N ILE A 143 -12.83 10.61 -14.60
CA ILE A 143 -13.19 9.55 -13.67
C ILE A 143 -12.50 8.25 -14.04
N GLY A 144 -11.89 7.62 -13.04
CA GLY A 144 -11.32 6.27 -13.11
C GLY A 144 -12.20 5.29 -12.34
N PRO A 145 -13.15 4.60 -12.98
CA PRO A 145 -14.24 3.89 -12.30
C PRO A 145 -13.80 2.65 -11.51
N ILE A 146 -12.60 2.14 -11.75
CA ILE A 146 -12.10 0.92 -11.09
C ILE A 146 -11.25 1.21 -9.85
N ASP A 147 -10.97 2.47 -9.56
CA ASP A 147 -10.25 2.87 -8.37
C ASP A 147 -11.12 2.72 -7.12
N GLY A 148 -10.47 2.54 -5.99
CA GLY A 148 -11.16 2.37 -4.73
C GLY A 148 -10.28 2.74 -3.55
N HIS A 149 -10.80 2.51 -2.37
CA HIS A 149 -10.02 2.57 -1.14
C HIS A 149 -10.38 1.43 -0.20
N VAL A 150 -9.58 1.24 0.83
CA VAL A 150 -9.74 0.19 1.83
C VAL A 150 -9.31 0.70 3.20
N GLU A 151 -9.66 -0.01 4.25
CA GLU A 151 -9.14 0.23 5.60
C GLU A 151 -8.00 -0.77 5.90
N PRO A 152 -6.72 -0.38 5.79
CA PRO A 152 -5.61 -1.32 5.85
C PRO A 152 -5.54 -2.12 7.15
N VAL A 153 -5.92 -1.52 8.28
CA VAL A 153 -5.93 -2.20 9.59
C VAL A 153 -6.97 -3.33 9.61
N LYS A 154 -8.14 -3.13 8.99
CA LYS A 154 -9.16 -4.18 8.84
C LYS A 154 -8.67 -5.30 7.91
N VAL A 155 -8.01 -4.95 6.81
CA VAL A 155 -7.40 -5.93 5.90
C VAL A 155 -6.38 -6.79 6.63
N ILE A 156 -5.47 -6.17 7.38
CA ILE A 156 -4.44 -6.88 8.16
C ILE A 156 -5.08 -7.82 9.17
N ALA A 157 -6.08 -7.34 9.91
CA ALA A 157 -6.79 -8.16 10.89
C ALA A 157 -7.45 -9.38 10.23
N ALA A 158 -8.13 -9.19 9.10
CA ALA A 158 -8.78 -10.26 8.35
C ALA A 158 -7.76 -11.26 7.78
N CYS A 159 -6.65 -10.79 7.18
CA CYS A 159 -5.57 -11.66 6.71
C CYS A 159 -5.01 -12.53 7.83
N LEU A 160 -4.66 -11.93 8.98
CA LEU A 160 -4.10 -12.66 10.10
C LEU A 160 -5.11 -13.59 10.76
N GLN A 161 -6.39 -13.22 10.80
CA GLN A 161 -7.47 -14.11 11.27
C GLN A 161 -7.58 -15.35 10.39
N GLN A 162 -7.64 -15.17 9.06
CA GLN A 162 -7.68 -16.29 8.12
C GLN A 162 -6.40 -17.13 8.18
N ALA A 163 -5.23 -16.50 8.29
CA ALA A 163 -3.98 -17.22 8.43
C ALA A 163 -3.95 -18.07 9.72
N ARG A 164 -4.41 -17.55 10.85
CA ARG A 164 -4.53 -18.29 12.11
C ARG A 164 -5.50 -19.48 12.00
N ALA A 165 -6.60 -19.35 11.26
CA ALA A 165 -7.51 -20.45 11.00
C ALA A 165 -6.84 -21.63 10.25
N HIS A 166 -5.74 -21.35 9.55
CA HIS A 166 -4.87 -22.34 8.89
C HIS A 166 -3.60 -22.68 9.70
N GLY A 167 -3.55 -22.35 10.99
CA GLY A 167 -2.45 -22.74 11.88
C GLY A 167 -1.27 -21.75 11.97
N THR A 168 -1.38 -20.56 11.37
CA THR A 168 -0.34 -19.52 11.53
C THR A 168 -0.23 -19.04 12.98
N VAL A 169 1.00 -18.97 13.48
CA VAL A 169 1.32 -18.36 14.77
C VAL A 169 1.72 -16.91 14.56
N VAL A 170 1.16 -16.00 15.33
CA VAL A 170 1.48 -14.55 15.26
C VAL A 170 1.97 -14.07 16.60
N HIS A 171 3.23 -13.67 16.65
CA HIS A 171 3.86 -13.04 17.80
C HIS A 171 3.88 -11.53 17.60
N VAL A 172 3.24 -10.81 18.52
CA VAL A 172 3.29 -9.36 18.63
C VAL A 172 4.32 -8.98 19.69
N ASP A 173 4.73 -7.70 19.72
CA ASP A 173 5.77 -7.19 20.63
C ASP A 173 7.05 -8.06 20.60
N THR A 174 7.36 -8.58 19.41
CA THR A 174 8.46 -9.53 19.20
C THR A 174 9.40 -9.00 18.11
N PRO A 175 10.27 -8.05 18.43
CA PRO A 175 11.26 -7.53 17.48
C PRO A 175 12.30 -8.61 17.13
N VAL A 176 12.63 -8.65 15.83
CA VAL A 176 13.75 -9.48 15.35
C VAL A 176 15.05 -8.79 15.67
N SER A 177 15.96 -9.48 16.36
CA SER A 177 17.27 -8.99 16.76
C SER A 177 18.43 -9.54 15.92
N GLY A 178 18.23 -10.66 15.19
CA GLY A 178 19.27 -11.28 14.40
C GLY A 178 18.75 -12.37 13.46
N LEU A 179 19.63 -12.79 12.58
CA LEU A 179 19.44 -13.93 11.69
C LEU A 179 20.60 -14.92 11.90
N ARG A 180 20.30 -16.17 12.22
CA ARG A 180 21.32 -17.21 12.27
C ARG A 180 21.56 -17.76 10.86
N LEU A 181 22.72 -17.46 10.33
CA LEU A 181 23.13 -17.83 8.97
C LEU A 181 24.04 -19.07 9.01
N ALA A 182 23.90 -19.93 8.02
CA ALA A 182 24.85 -21.02 7.76
C ALA A 182 25.50 -20.82 6.38
N THR A 183 26.77 -21.15 6.30
CA THR A 183 27.56 -21.20 5.07
C THR A 183 27.96 -22.65 4.79
N ASN A 184 27.78 -23.14 3.59
CA ASN A 184 28.19 -24.48 3.17
C ASN A 184 29.52 -24.43 2.39
N GLY A 185 30.51 -23.71 2.92
CA GLY A 185 31.81 -23.56 2.25
C GLY A 185 31.80 -22.69 0.99
N SER A 186 30.69 -22.02 0.68
CA SER A 186 30.51 -21.11 -0.44
C SER A 186 30.17 -19.69 0.05
N THR A 187 30.17 -18.72 -0.87
CA THR A 187 29.71 -17.36 -0.62
C THR A 187 28.18 -17.27 -0.34
N VAL A 188 27.43 -18.33 -0.69
CA VAL A 188 26.00 -18.43 -0.49
C VAL A 188 25.68 -18.77 0.96
N ARG A 189 24.87 -17.96 1.60
CA ARG A 189 24.42 -18.13 2.99
C ARG A 189 22.95 -18.51 3.01
N ARG A 190 22.53 -19.25 4.00
CA ARG A 190 21.10 -19.57 4.23
C ARG A 190 20.71 -19.23 5.66
N VAL A 191 19.56 -18.60 5.81
CA VAL A 191 18.95 -18.37 7.13
C VAL A 191 18.45 -19.71 7.66
N GLN A 192 18.87 -20.08 8.88
CA GLN A 192 18.42 -21.27 9.59
C GLN A 192 17.44 -20.95 10.70
N ALA A 193 17.53 -19.75 11.28
CA ALA A 193 16.63 -19.29 12.32
C ALA A 193 16.58 -17.76 12.34
N VAL A 194 15.46 -17.23 12.83
CA VAL A 194 15.28 -15.83 13.19
C VAL A 194 15.43 -15.70 14.69
N GLN A 195 16.22 -14.72 15.14
CA GLN A 195 16.52 -14.49 16.54
C GLN A 195 15.62 -13.39 17.11
N THR A 196 15.10 -13.63 18.30
CA THR A 196 14.28 -12.70 19.08
C THR A 196 14.71 -12.73 20.55
N ALA A 197 14.22 -11.82 21.38
CA ALA A 197 14.47 -11.83 22.81
C ALA A 197 13.90 -13.09 23.51
N GLN A 198 12.90 -13.75 22.89
CA GLN A 198 12.27 -14.97 23.40
C GLN A 198 12.98 -16.25 22.91
N GLY A 199 14.01 -16.13 22.08
CA GLY A 199 14.77 -17.25 21.54
C GLY A 199 14.81 -17.29 20.03
N GLU A 200 15.29 -18.40 19.50
CA GLU A 200 15.41 -18.64 18.05
C GLU A 200 14.18 -19.38 17.49
N ILE A 201 13.72 -18.93 16.33
CA ILE A 201 12.65 -19.59 15.57
C ILE A 201 13.26 -20.19 14.32
N ALA A 202 13.38 -21.50 14.29
CA ALA A 202 13.95 -22.23 13.17
C ALA A 202 13.02 -22.17 11.94
N CYS A 203 13.58 -21.94 10.75
CA CYS A 203 12.83 -21.78 9.52
C CYS A 203 13.55 -22.36 8.30
N ASP A 204 12.80 -22.65 7.25
CA ASP A 204 13.30 -23.07 5.96
C ASP A 204 13.41 -21.88 4.99
N ALA A 205 12.54 -20.86 5.17
CA ALA A 205 12.61 -19.57 4.51
C ALA A 205 12.17 -18.43 5.43
N VAL A 206 12.65 -17.21 5.13
CA VAL A 206 12.25 -15.96 5.81
C VAL A 206 11.73 -14.98 4.79
N VAL A 207 10.65 -14.26 5.12
CA VAL A 207 10.14 -13.13 4.36
C VAL A 207 10.38 -11.85 5.15
N LEU A 208 11.11 -10.90 4.60
CA LEU A 208 11.26 -9.56 5.15
C LEU A 208 10.22 -8.63 4.53
N ALA A 209 9.13 -8.38 5.26
CA ALA A 209 8.05 -7.46 4.92
C ALA A 209 7.92 -6.35 5.98
N ALA A 210 9.05 -5.88 6.51
CA ALA A 210 9.15 -5.03 7.68
C ALA A 210 9.07 -3.52 7.37
N GLY A 211 8.64 -3.15 6.15
CA GLY A 211 8.49 -1.76 5.75
C GLY A 211 9.81 -1.00 5.82
N THR A 212 9.83 0.14 6.51
CA THR A 212 11.03 0.98 6.67
C THR A 212 12.21 0.27 7.33
N GLU A 213 11.96 -0.75 8.14
CA GLU A 213 13.00 -1.53 8.82
C GLU A 213 13.66 -2.60 7.94
N THR A 214 13.15 -2.81 6.72
CA THR A 214 13.65 -3.86 5.84
C THR A 214 15.14 -3.70 5.51
N THR A 215 15.65 -2.48 5.34
CA THR A 215 17.07 -2.20 5.11
C THR A 215 17.94 -2.69 6.26
N ALA A 216 17.58 -2.34 7.49
CA ALA A 216 18.33 -2.74 8.69
C ALA A 216 18.30 -4.26 8.90
N LEU A 217 17.15 -4.90 8.69
CA LEU A 217 17.01 -6.35 8.80
C LEU A 217 17.73 -7.11 7.67
N ALA A 218 17.72 -6.61 6.44
CA ALA A 218 18.48 -7.17 5.33
C ALA A 218 19.99 -7.09 5.58
N ALA A 219 20.46 -6.03 6.21
CA ALA A 219 21.87 -5.86 6.59
C ALA A 219 22.36 -6.96 7.56
N LEU A 220 21.48 -7.54 8.40
CA LEU A 220 21.81 -8.71 9.24
C LEU A 220 22.20 -9.93 8.41
N ALA A 221 21.75 -10.01 7.17
CA ALA A 221 22.14 -11.01 6.19
C ALA A 221 23.25 -10.51 5.25
N GLY A 222 23.84 -9.33 5.50
CA GLY A 222 24.88 -8.72 4.68
C GLY A 222 24.34 -8.24 3.30
N LEU A 223 23.06 -7.93 3.21
CA LEU A 223 22.43 -7.37 2.01
C LEU A 223 22.26 -5.88 2.17
N HIS A 224 22.54 -5.12 1.13
CA HIS A 224 22.32 -3.68 1.09
C HIS A 224 21.08 -3.35 0.24
N ILE A 225 19.97 -3.02 0.88
CA ILE A 225 18.72 -2.62 0.22
C ILE A 225 18.46 -1.15 0.57
N PRO A 226 18.80 -0.21 -0.31
CA PRO A 226 18.69 1.21 0.00
C PRO A 226 17.24 1.69 -0.02
N GLN A 227 16.87 2.44 1.00
CA GLN A 227 15.61 3.18 1.09
C GLN A 227 15.89 4.66 1.26
N GLU A 228 14.96 5.50 0.79
CA GLU A 228 14.89 6.91 1.08
C GLU A 228 13.88 7.19 2.18
N GLU A 229 14.11 8.24 2.94
CA GLU A 229 13.14 8.71 3.91
C GLU A 229 11.99 9.39 3.18
N SER A 230 10.79 8.85 3.31
CA SER A 230 9.58 9.33 2.63
C SER A 230 8.45 9.56 3.64
N PRO A 231 8.45 10.73 4.32
CA PRO A 231 7.37 11.11 5.21
C PRO A 231 6.09 11.42 4.44
N GLY A 232 4.96 11.36 5.14
CA GLY A 232 3.67 11.76 4.59
C GLY A 232 2.68 12.02 5.70
N VAL A 233 1.83 13.02 5.47
CA VAL A 233 0.83 13.48 6.42
C VAL A 233 -0.56 13.14 5.90
N VAL A 234 -1.42 12.77 6.80
CA VAL A 234 -2.85 12.54 6.57
C VAL A 234 -3.64 13.21 7.69
N VAL A 235 -4.71 13.89 7.35
CA VAL A 235 -5.64 14.47 8.32
C VAL A 235 -6.92 13.65 8.32
N ARG A 236 -7.48 13.41 9.50
CA ARG A 236 -8.81 12.82 9.67
C ARG A 236 -9.80 13.88 10.13
N THR A 237 -11.09 13.56 10.04
CA THR A 237 -12.13 14.38 10.69
C THR A 237 -12.90 13.54 11.71
N ASP A 238 -13.72 14.21 12.52
CA ASP A 238 -14.83 13.53 13.18
C ASP A 238 -15.80 12.93 12.15
N ALA A 239 -16.66 12.02 12.59
CA ALA A 239 -17.63 11.39 11.70
C ALA A 239 -18.66 12.41 11.20
N ARG A 240 -18.90 12.39 9.89
CA ARG A 240 -19.87 13.28 9.22
C ARG A 240 -20.90 12.45 8.46
N PRO A 241 -22.09 12.98 8.20
CA PRO A 241 -23.00 12.40 7.22
C PRO A 241 -22.29 12.16 5.89
N ARG A 242 -22.81 11.27 5.06
CA ARG A 242 -22.23 10.98 3.75
C ARG A 242 -22.15 12.24 2.90
N VAL A 243 -20.93 12.66 2.55
CA VAL A 243 -20.64 13.83 1.71
C VAL A 243 -20.26 13.44 0.28
N LEU A 244 -19.58 12.30 0.10
CA LEU A 244 -19.32 11.71 -1.23
C LEU A 244 -20.44 10.74 -1.58
N GLN A 245 -21.13 10.99 -2.69
CA GLN A 245 -22.28 10.19 -3.09
C GLN A 245 -21.89 8.96 -3.91
N THR A 246 -21.00 9.15 -4.87
CA THR A 246 -20.65 8.15 -5.88
C THR A 246 -19.21 7.71 -5.79
N VAL A 247 -18.27 8.69 -5.71
CA VAL A 247 -16.86 8.36 -5.85
C VAL A 247 -16.22 7.87 -4.55
N SER A 248 -15.23 7.03 -4.71
CA SER A 248 -14.42 6.49 -3.62
C SER A 248 -13.34 7.48 -3.16
N VAL A 249 -12.75 8.17 -4.12
CA VAL A 249 -11.70 9.18 -3.90
C VAL A 249 -11.99 10.40 -4.76
N LEU A 250 -11.95 11.57 -4.13
CA LEU A 250 -12.04 12.85 -4.79
C LEU A 250 -10.68 13.52 -4.80
N TYR A 251 -10.24 13.97 -5.97
CA TYR A 251 -8.99 14.68 -6.16
C TYR A 251 -9.30 16.12 -6.60
N MET A 252 -9.04 17.08 -5.72
CA MET A 252 -9.42 18.48 -5.87
C MET A 252 -8.22 19.32 -6.30
N PRO A 253 -8.37 20.22 -7.26
CA PRO A 253 -7.26 21.09 -7.67
C PRO A 253 -6.82 22.03 -6.54
N PRO A 254 -5.63 22.64 -6.66
CA PRO A 254 -5.20 23.69 -5.76
C PRO A 254 -6.22 24.83 -5.68
N VAL A 255 -6.48 25.33 -4.49
CA VAL A 255 -7.32 26.53 -4.30
C VAL A 255 -6.59 27.78 -4.81
N ASP A 256 -5.28 27.79 -4.69
CA ASP A 256 -4.38 28.82 -5.20
C ASP A 256 -3.06 28.21 -5.69
N ALA A 257 -2.26 28.97 -6.43
CA ALA A 257 -1.03 28.48 -7.05
C ALA A 257 0.10 28.15 -6.05
N ALA A 258 -0.02 28.55 -4.80
CA ALA A 258 0.99 28.32 -3.76
C ALA A 258 0.76 27.00 -3.02
N ARG A 259 -0.38 26.38 -3.20
CA ARG A 259 -0.80 25.17 -2.46
C ARG A 259 -0.90 23.96 -3.38
N PRO A 260 -0.62 22.76 -2.88
CA PRO A 260 -0.82 21.55 -3.66
C PRO A 260 -2.32 21.17 -3.76
N GLU A 261 -2.63 20.26 -4.67
CA GLU A 261 -3.90 19.59 -4.78
C GLU A 261 -4.25 18.81 -3.49
N ILE A 262 -5.55 18.58 -3.28
CA ILE A 262 -6.09 17.85 -2.12
C ILE A 262 -6.74 16.57 -2.60
N HIS A 263 -6.54 15.49 -1.88
CA HIS A 263 -7.31 14.26 -2.08
C HIS A 263 -8.08 13.89 -0.82
N LEU A 264 -9.30 13.38 -1.01
CA LEU A 264 -10.25 13.11 0.04
C LEU A 264 -10.97 11.79 -0.21
N ARG A 265 -11.19 11.03 0.86
CA ARG A 265 -12.09 9.88 0.87
C ARG A 265 -12.93 9.88 2.15
N GLN A 266 -14.07 9.19 2.12
CA GLN A 266 -14.91 9.00 3.29
C GLN A 266 -15.03 7.52 3.65
N LEU A 267 -14.84 7.22 4.93
CA LEU A 267 -14.96 5.86 5.48
C LEU A 267 -16.42 5.53 5.80
N ALA A 268 -16.70 4.26 5.99
CA ALA A 268 -18.06 3.77 6.30
C ALA A 268 -18.62 4.31 7.63
N ASP A 269 -17.75 4.65 8.59
CA ASP A 269 -18.12 5.26 9.86
C ASP A 269 -18.41 6.78 9.77
N GLY A 270 -18.29 7.35 8.57
CA GLY A 270 -18.47 8.78 8.32
C GLY A 270 -17.20 9.62 8.49
N THR A 271 -16.11 9.07 9.03
CA THR A 271 -14.82 9.76 9.13
C THR A 271 -14.30 10.07 7.73
N LEU A 272 -13.82 11.30 7.50
CA LEU A 272 -13.10 11.63 6.28
C LEU A 272 -11.60 11.55 6.52
N GLN A 273 -10.89 11.26 5.44
CA GLN A 273 -9.45 11.27 5.42
C GLN A 273 -8.98 12.15 4.25
N LEU A 274 -8.12 13.11 4.58
CA LEU A 274 -7.58 14.09 3.65
C LEU A 274 -6.06 13.92 3.56
N GLY A 275 -5.53 14.22 2.39
CA GLY A 275 -4.11 14.38 2.16
C GLY A 275 -3.90 15.43 1.08
N GLU A 276 -2.65 15.84 0.88
CA GLU A 276 -2.30 16.84 -0.13
C GLU A 276 -1.09 16.40 -0.96
N GLY A 277 -0.99 16.99 -2.14
CA GLY A 277 0.12 16.79 -3.06
C GLY A 277 0.14 15.40 -3.69
N SER A 278 1.25 15.12 -4.35
CA SER A 278 1.53 13.82 -4.97
C SER A 278 1.92 12.77 -3.92
N GLN A 279 2.00 11.52 -4.35
CA GLN A 279 2.48 10.42 -3.50
C GLN A 279 3.97 10.57 -3.12
N GLU A 280 4.71 11.42 -3.81
CA GLU A 280 6.10 11.79 -3.53
C GLU A 280 6.23 13.00 -2.60
N SER A 281 5.12 13.61 -2.18
CA SER A 281 5.15 14.71 -1.21
C SER A 281 5.92 14.31 0.05
N LEU A 282 6.88 15.15 0.46
CA LEU A 282 7.68 14.96 1.68
C LEU A 282 7.16 15.80 2.85
N ALA A 283 5.85 16.05 2.89
CA ALA A 283 5.20 16.80 3.96
C ALA A 283 5.44 16.17 5.33
N ARG A 284 5.79 17.00 6.32
CA ARG A 284 6.09 16.60 7.70
C ARG A 284 5.27 17.36 8.74
N ASP A 285 4.44 18.29 8.31
CA ASP A 285 3.66 19.12 9.22
C ASP A 285 2.38 18.37 9.65
N ASP A 286 2.42 17.76 10.81
CA ASP A 286 1.28 17.11 11.47
C ASP A 286 0.67 17.98 12.57
N SER A 287 0.85 19.31 12.50
CA SER A 287 0.26 20.25 13.43
C SER A 287 -1.25 20.38 13.26
N GLN A 288 -1.91 20.88 14.30
CA GLN A 288 -3.33 21.23 14.23
C GLN A 288 -3.59 22.35 13.22
N GLU A 289 -2.67 23.31 13.11
CA GLU A 289 -2.76 24.43 12.15
C GLU A 289 -2.79 23.93 10.70
N HIS A 290 -1.90 22.99 10.34
CA HIS A 290 -1.93 22.34 9.03
C HIS A 290 -3.24 21.58 8.79
N ALA A 291 -3.71 20.85 9.79
CA ALA A 291 -4.97 20.09 9.69
C ALA A 291 -6.18 21.02 9.49
N ASP A 292 -6.25 22.14 10.22
CA ASP A 292 -7.30 23.14 10.08
C ASP A 292 -7.28 23.78 8.68
N GLU A 293 -6.09 24.12 8.19
CA GLU A 293 -5.90 24.70 6.87
C GLU A 293 -6.29 23.71 5.74
N LEU A 294 -5.85 22.48 5.81
CA LEU A 294 -6.16 21.46 4.81
C LEU A 294 -7.69 21.22 4.74
N LEU A 295 -8.36 21.15 5.89
CA LEU A 295 -9.81 21.03 5.92
C LEU A 295 -10.52 22.29 5.38
N ALA A 296 -10.02 23.48 5.67
CA ALA A 296 -10.58 24.73 5.13
C ALA A 296 -10.50 24.77 3.61
N ARG A 297 -9.38 24.35 3.03
CA ARG A 297 -9.23 24.23 1.56
C ARG A 297 -10.18 23.19 0.96
N ALA A 298 -10.34 22.04 1.61
CA ALA A 298 -11.30 21.03 1.16
C ALA A 298 -12.74 21.53 1.25
N THR A 299 -13.08 22.30 2.31
CA THR A 299 -14.41 22.90 2.51
C THR A 299 -14.75 23.93 1.42
N HIS A 300 -13.74 24.56 0.81
CA HIS A 300 -13.95 25.46 -0.33
C HIS A 300 -14.68 24.76 -1.48
N TYR A 301 -14.31 23.49 -1.76
CA TYR A 301 -14.93 22.68 -2.82
C TYR A 301 -16.10 21.83 -2.33
N LEU A 302 -16.13 21.49 -1.04
CA LEU A 302 -17.16 20.69 -0.39
C LEU A 302 -17.72 21.43 0.82
N PRO A 303 -18.66 22.39 0.64
CA PRO A 303 -19.26 23.14 1.76
C PRO A 303 -19.94 22.25 2.81
N ALA A 304 -20.34 21.04 2.44
CA ALA A 304 -20.87 20.02 3.37
C ALA A 304 -19.88 19.61 4.49
N LEU A 305 -18.59 19.93 4.35
CA LEU A 305 -17.57 19.75 5.39
C LEU A 305 -17.61 20.85 6.47
N ALA A 306 -18.37 21.92 6.28
CA ALA A 306 -18.46 22.99 7.27
C ALA A 306 -18.84 22.45 8.66
N GLY A 307 -18.09 22.87 9.68
CA GLY A 307 -18.23 22.38 11.05
C GLY A 307 -17.65 21.00 11.33
N ALA A 308 -16.97 20.38 10.39
CA ALA A 308 -16.16 19.20 10.67
C ALA A 308 -14.94 19.60 11.52
N ARG A 309 -14.52 18.72 12.41
CA ARG A 309 -13.34 18.93 13.27
C ARG A 309 -12.16 18.14 12.70
N PRO A 310 -11.08 18.81 12.25
CA PRO A 310 -9.91 18.10 11.79
C PRO A 310 -9.10 17.52 12.95
N ILE A 311 -8.56 16.34 12.74
CA ILE A 311 -7.77 15.57 13.69
C ILE A 311 -6.45 15.23 13.01
N PRO A 312 -5.35 15.86 13.39
CA PRO A 312 -4.05 15.54 12.81
C PRO A 312 -3.65 14.10 13.14
N VAL A 313 -3.00 13.46 12.19
CA VAL A 313 -2.42 12.12 12.35
C VAL A 313 -0.90 12.27 12.35
N PRO A 314 -0.18 11.66 13.29
CA PRO A 314 1.28 11.72 13.32
C PRO A 314 1.90 11.36 11.97
N VAL A 315 3.03 11.98 11.64
CA VAL A 315 3.77 11.71 10.39
C VAL A 315 3.98 10.22 10.20
N GLY A 316 3.54 9.71 9.07
CA GLY A 316 3.82 8.35 8.64
C GLY A 316 5.04 8.30 7.72
N TYR A 317 5.81 7.21 7.77
CA TYR A 317 6.95 7.00 6.90
C TYR A 317 6.68 5.86 5.92
N ARG A 318 6.73 6.18 4.62
CA ARG A 318 6.53 5.20 3.55
C ARG A 318 7.80 4.36 3.39
N PRO A 319 7.69 3.04 3.25
CA PRO A 319 8.83 2.23 2.83
C PRO A 319 9.12 2.50 1.34
N MET A 320 10.14 3.32 1.10
CA MET A 320 10.48 3.84 -0.23
C MET A 320 11.84 3.32 -0.66
N PRO A 321 11.94 2.27 -1.51
CA PRO A 321 13.19 1.93 -2.16
C PRO A 321 13.75 3.13 -2.93
N ARG A 322 15.08 3.28 -2.97
CA ARG A 322 15.74 4.45 -3.57
C ARG A 322 15.30 4.77 -5.00
N ASP A 323 14.97 3.76 -5.77
CA ASP A 323 14.49 3.91 -7.16
C ASP A 323 12.97 4.05 -7.28
N GLY A 324 12.22 4.06 -6.16
CA GLY A 324 10.77 4.17 -6.13
C GLY A 324 10.01 2.88 -6.44
N PHE A 325 10.70 1.79 -6.83
CA PHE A 325 10.05 0.55 -7.27
C PHE A 325 10.12 -0.57 -6.21
N PRO A 326 9.17 -1.53 -6.23
CA PRO A 326 9.20 -2.67 -5.33
C PRO A 326 10.51 -3.44 -5.35
N VAL A 327 10.92 -4.02 -4.22
CA VAL A 327 12.03 -4.97 -4.12
C VAL A 327 11.44 -6.31 -3.72
N LEU A 328 11.38 -7.25 -4.68
CA LEU A 328 10.63 -8.49 -4.55
C LEU A 328 11.48 -9.69 -5.01
N GLY A 329 11.56 -10.71 -4.17
CA GLY A 329 12.22 -11.96 -4.52
C GLY A 329 13.39 -12.34 -3.62
N TYR A 330 14.05 -13.41 -4.00
CA TYR A 330 15.19 -13.97 -3.31
C TYR A 330 16.50 -13.38 -3.84
N PRO A 331 17.33 -12.74 -3.00
CA PRO A 331 18.68 -12.31 -3.38
C PRO A 331 19.60 -13.54 -3.53
N GLU A 332 20.41 -13.58 -4.59
CA GLU A 332 21.33 -14.68 -4.84
C GLU A 332 22.25 -15.04 -3.65
N PRO A 333 22.82 -14.07 -2.89
CA PRO A 333 23.68 -14.40 -1.76
C PRO A 333 22.95 -15.09 -0.59
N VAL A 334 21.60 -14.95 -0.51
CA VAL A 334 20.79 -15.55 0.57
C VAL A 334 19.48 -16.10 -0.02
N PRO A 335 19.51 -17.25 -0.72
CA PRO A 335 18.42 -17.73 -1.56
C PRO A 335 17.21 -18.30 -0.81
N ASN A 336 17.13 -18.15 0.49
CA ASN A 336 15.94 -18.45 1.30
C ASN A 336 15.46 -17.27 2.16
N LEU A 337 15.92 -16.06 1.84
CA LEU A 337 15.43 -14.83 2.41
C LEU A 337 14.68 -14.06 1.33
N TYR A 338 13.36 -14.02 1.39
CA TYR A 338 12.51 -13.32 0.43
C TYR A 338 12.31 -11.87 0.85
N LEU A 339 12.64 -10.93 -0.03
CA LEU A 339 12.42 -9.51 0.20
C LEU A 339 11.04 -9.11 -0.32
N ALA A 340 10.30 -8.33 0.48
CA ALA A 340 8.99 -7.79 0.12
C ALA A 340 8.87 -6.33 0.62
N LEU A 341 9.65 -5.45 -0.02
CA LEU A 341 9.72 -4.02 0.29
C LEU A 341 9.13 -3.22 -0.85
N MET A 342 8.21 -2.30 -0.57
CA MET A 342 7.59 -1.46 -1.60
C MET A 342 6.88 -0.24 -1.03
N HIS A 343 6.89 0.84 -1.79
CA HIS A 343 5.83 1.83 -1.81
C HIS A 343 4.56 1.20 -2.41
N SER A 344 3.43 1.85 -2.37
CA SER A 344 2.14 1.33 -2.90
C SER A 344 1.68 -0.01 -2.34
N GLY A 345 2.16 -0.38 -1.14
CA GLY A 345 1.87 -1.68 -0.52
C GLY A 345 0.37 -1.96 -0.35
N VAL A 346 -0.48 -0.93 -0.22
CA VAL A 346 -1.94 -1.13 -0.16
C VAL A 346 -2.46 -1.63 -1.50
N THR A 347 -2.18 -0.93 -2.60
CA THR A 347 -2.59 -1.39 -3.93
C THR A 347 -2.04 -2.77 -4.24
N LEU A 348 -0.76 -3.02 -3.93
CA LEU A 348 -0.02 -4.21 -4.35
C LEU A 348 -0.24 -5.43 -3.44
N ALA A 349 -0.76 -5.28 -2.23
CA ALA A 349 -0.87 -6.37 -1.25
C ALA A 349 -1.52 -7.65 -1.78
N PRO A 350 -2.65 -7.63 -2.52
CA PRO A 350 -3.28 -8.84 -3.03
C PRO A 350 -2.37 -9.63 -3.97
N LEU A 351 -1.87 -8.95 -5.00
CA LEU A 351 -1.08 -9.58 -6.04
C LEU A 351 0.28 -10.04 -5.54
N VAL A 352 1.00 -9.17 -4.81
CA VAL A 352 2.32 -9.52 -4.26
C VAL A 352 2.21 -10.64 -3.25
N GLY A 353 1.16 -10.67 -2.42
CA GLY A 353 0.93 -11.78 -1.48
C GLY A 353 0.78 -13.11 -2.20
N GLU A 354 -0.01 -13.15 -3.26
CA GLU A 354 -0.22 -14.35 -4.09
C GLU A 354 1.06 -14.78 -4.80
N LEU A 355 1.75 -13.84 -5.48
CA LEU A 355 2.95 -14.14 -6.26
C LEU A 355 4.13 -14.56 -5.37
N ALA A 356 4.32 -13.90 -4.22
CA ALA A 356 5.34 -14.30 -3.25
C ALA A 356 5.09 -15.72 -2.73
N ALA A 357 3.83 -16.07 -2.43
CA ALA A 357 3.50 -17.43 -2.00
C ALA A 357 3.76 -18.48 -3.10
N MET A 358 3.55 -18.13 -4.38
CA MET A 358 3.92 -19.01 -5.52
C MET A 358 5.44 -19.21 -5.59
N GLU A 359 6.21 -18.14 -5.51
CA GLU A 359 7.69 -18.24 -5.56
C GLU A 359 8.25 -19.03 -4.38
N ILE A 360 7.69 -18.82 -3.16
CA ILE A 360 8.17 -19.46 -1.94
C ILE A 360 7.82 -20.97 -1.91
N VAL A 361 6.62 -21.33 -2.33
CA VAL A 361 6.13 -22.73 -2.22
C VAL A 361 6.49 -23.57 -3.42
N ASP A 362 6.36 -23.00 -4.62
CA ASP A 362 6.56 -23.75 -5.87
C ASP A 362 8.00 -23.63 -6.40
N GLY A 363 8.81 -22.71 -5.86
CA GLY A 363 10.14 -22.39 -6.40
C GLY A 363 10.06 -21.75 -7.78
N ALA A 364 8.91 -21.23 -8.16
CA ALA A 364 8.69 -20.57 -9.45
C ALA A 364 9.40 -19.21 -9.47
N ARG A 365 9.86 -18.80 -10.66
CA ARG A 365 10.28 -17.41 -10.92
C ARG A 365 9.17 -16.71 -11.70
N VAL A 366 8.49 -15.78 -11.05
CA VAL A 366 7.35 -15.06 -11.66
C VAL A 366 7.88 -13.91 -12.50
N GLN A 367 7.69 -13.97 -13.81
CA GLN A 367 8.28 -13.05 -14.80
C GLN A 367 7.88 -11.58 -14.58
N ILE A 368 6.64 -11.28 -14.20
CA ILE A 368 6.19 -9.90 -13.97
C ILE A 368 6.96 -9.22 -12.82
N LEU A 369 7.64 -9.98 -11.97
CA LEU A 369 8.47 -9.49 -10.87
C LEU A 369 9.94 -9.27 -11.28
N ASP A 370 10.35 -9.61 -12.51
CA ASP A 370 11.76 -9.55 -12.90
C ASP A 370 12.34 -8.13 -12.89
N ALA A 371 11.53 -7.10 -13.18
CA ALA A 371 11.93 -5.70 -13.07
C ALA A 371 12.16 -5.25 -11.61
N TYR A 372 11.72 -6.04 -10.64
CA TYR A 372 11.70 -5.67 -9.22
C TYR A 372 12.61 -6.53 -8.36
N ARG A 373 13.50 -7.30 -8.99
CA ARG A 373 14.44 -8.17 -8.29
C ARG A 373 15.47 -7.36 -7.51
N PRO A 374 15.90 -7.88 -6.33
CA PRO A 374 16.86 -7.17 -5.48
C PRO A 374 18.23 -6.97 -6.12
N GLU A 375 18.63 -7.82 -7.08
CA GLU A 375 19.91 -7.79 -7.79
C GLU A 375 20.20 -6.46 -8.49
N ARG A 376 19.19 -5.67 -8.78
CA ARG A 376 19.36 -4.34 -9.40
C ARG A 376 20.07 -3.31 -8.49
N PHE A 377 20.35 -3.66 -7.24
CA PHE A 377 21.07 -2.80 -6.31
C PHE A 377 22.55 -3.18 -6.12
N TRP A 378 23.04 -4.23 -6.78
CA TRP A 378 24.44 -4.66 -6.77
C TRP A 378 24.90 -5.26 -8.08
#